data_6ca961592b223d2611e3177cf1c8e9a9
#
_entry.id   6ca961592b223d2611e3177cf1c8e9a9
#
_cell.length_a   1.000
_cell.length_b   1.000
_cell.length_c   1.000
_cell.angle_alpha   90.00
_cell.angle_beta   90.00
_cell.angle_gamma   90.00
#
_symmetry.space_group_name_H-M   'P 1'
#
loop_
_entity.id
_entity.type
_entity.pdbx_description
1 polymer ?
#
loop_
_entity_poly.entity_id
_entity_poly.type
_entity_poly.pdbx_seq_one_letter_code
_entity_poly.pdbx_strand_id
1 'polypeptide(L)'
;MTLRAALLLVSTALLAACVSTGHVDPMKTDKGRDAARDAYIELGIGYLKQGATERAKVPLKKALELDPSNADANAALALVFQTEMEPDLADQHYRKALSSGDDARILNNYGTFLYEQGRYKDAYARFQQAAEDNLYPERSRVFENLGLTALKMNDQALAKQHFDKALRLNRQQPLALLEMAQLSFDEKQYVPARDYYERFTKIAPQNARSLLLGARLATVFDDRDQAASLGLQLKRLYPGTPEYQQYQSEQ
;
A
#
# COMPACT_ATOMS: atom_id res chain seq x y z
N MET A 1 -1.17 -17.39 -76.56
CA MET A 1 -1.75 -17.10 -75.23
C MET A 1 -1.89 -15.58 -75.14
N THR A 2 -3.08 -15.09 -75.03
CA THR A 2 -3.35 -13.63 -75.07
C THR A 2 -2.99 -13.00 -73.73
N LEU A 3 -2.50 -11.77 -73.76
CA LEU A 3 -2.10 -10.96 -72.60
C LEU A 3 -3.16 -10.99 -71.46
N ARG A 4 -4.45 -11.15 -71.80
CA ARG A 4 -5.58 -11.25 -70.87
C ARG A 4 -5.54 -12.52 -70.04
N ALA A 5 -5.12 -13.65 -70.61
CA ALA A 5 -5.00 -14.94 -69.89
C ALA A 5 -3.82 -14.92 -68.89
N ALA A 6 -2.72 -14.23 -69.24
CA ALA A 6 -1.58 -14.04 -68.33
C ALA A 6 -1.93 -13.13 -67.17
N LEU A 7 -2.73 -12.09 -67.37
CA LEU A 7 -3.18 -11.19 -66.32
C LEU A 7 -4.14 -11.87 -65.34
N LEU A 8 -5.02 -12.75 -65.82
CA LEU A 8 -5.95 -13.53 -64.96
C LEU A 8 -5.19 -14.55 -64.10
N LEU A 9 -4.16 -15.21 -64.63
CA LEU A 9 -3.31 -16.13 -63.87
C LEU A 9 -2.48 -15.41 -62.81
N VAL A 10 -1.99 -14.20 -63.05
CA VAL A 10 -1.25 -13.42 -62.04
C VAL A 10 -2.18 -12.91 -60.94
N SER A 11 -3.41 -12.50 -61.27
CA SER A 11 -4.38 -12.05 -60.26
C SER A 11 -4.89 -13.18 -59.36
N THR A 12 -5.04 -14.41 -59.86
CA THR A 12 -5.38 -15.58 -59.01
C THR A 12 -4.25 -16.06 -58.12
N ALA A 13 -2.99 -15.90 -58.57
CA ALA A 13 -1.81 -16.21 -57.76
C ALA A 13 -1.63 -15.21 -56.57
N LEU A 14 -1.98 -13.94 -56.75
CA LEU A 14 -1.95 -12.94 -55.70
C LEU A 14 -3.06 -13.15 -54.68
N LEU A 15 -4.20 -13.69 -55.04
CA LEU A 15 -5.29 -14.04 -54.09
C LEU A 15 -4.96 -15.30 -53.26
N ALA A 16 -4.18 -16.20 -53.75
CA ALA A 16 -3.72 -17.40 -53.02
C ALA A 16 -2.65 -17.12 -51.97
N ALA A 17 -1.93 -15.96 -52.08
CA ALA A 17 -0.93 -15.58 -51.10
C ALA A 17 -1.51 -15.08 -49.75
N CYS A 18 -2.85 -14.92 -49.68
CA CYS A 18 -3.56 -14.59 -48.42
C CYS A 18 -4.13 -15.87 -47.72
N VAL A 19 -3.68 -17.07 -48.11
CA VAL A 19 -3.96 -18.30 -47.31
C VAL A 19 -3.12 -18.21 -46.05
N SER A 20 -3.78 -17.82 -44.97
CA SER A 20 -3.31 -17.75 -43.62
C SER A 20 -2.41 -18.92 -43.28
N THR A 21 -1.14 -18.67 -43.01
CA THR A 21 -0.38 -19.49 -42.07
C THR A 21 -1.28 -19.67 -40.86
N GLY A 22 -1.67 -20.91 -40.58
CA GLY A 22 -2.62 -21.22 -39.53
C GLY A 22 -2.34 -20.44 -38.27
N HIS A 23 -3.18 -19.46 -37.96
CA HIS A 23 -3.10 -18.73 -36.72
C HIS A 23 -3.38 -19.78 -35.63
N VAL A 24 -2.30 -20.24 -35.00
CA VAL A 24 -2.46 -21.04 -33.78
C VAL A 24 -3.23 -20.12 -32.83
N ASP A 25 -4.44 -20.53 -32.44
CA ASP A 25 -5.22 -19.81 -31.43
C ASP A 25 -4.32 -19.57 -30.22
N PRO A 26 -4.01 -18.31 -29.86
CA PRO A 26 -3.11 -18.02 -28.74
C PRO A 26 -3.54 -18.73 -27.44
N MET A 27 -4.85 -18.89 -27.24
CA MET A 27 -5.40 -19.56 -26.05
C MET A 27 -5.12 -21.07 -26.00
N LYS A 28 -4.67 -21.66 -27.11
CA LYS A 28 -4.26 -23.09 -27.16
C LYS A 28 -2.79 -23.30 -26.81
N THR A 29 -2.04 -22.24 -26.59
CA THR A 29 -0.63 -22.28 -26.19
C THR A 29 -0.47 -21.84 -24.75
N ASP A 30 0.49 -22.40 -24.00
CA ASP A 30 0.79 -21.97 -22.63
C ASP A 30 1.18 -20.50 -22.60
N LYS A 31 2.06 -20.08 -23.49
CA LYS A 31 2.47 -18.67 -23.62
C LYS A 31 1.30 -17.72 -23.88
N GLY A 32 0.35 -18.13 -24.69
CA GLY A 32 -0.83 -17.30 -24.98
C GLY A 32 -1.79 -17.24 -23.81
N ARG A 33 -1.96 -18.34 -23.07
CA ARG A 33 -2.75 -18.36 -21.83
C ARG A 33 -2.11 -17.49 -20.74
N ASP A 34 -0.78 -17.56 -20.58
CA ASP A 34 -0.05 -16.70 -19.62
C ASP A 34 -0.21 -15.23 -19.98
N ALA A 35 -0.03 -14.85 -21.23
CA ALA A 35 -0.22 -13.47 -21.68
C ALA A 35 -1.66 -12.98 -21.48
N ALA A 36 -2.66 -13.82 -21.72
CA ALA A 36 -4.07 -13.48 -21.47
C ALA A 36 -4.35 -13.32 -19.97
N ARG A 37 -3.83 -14.24 -19.12
CA ARG A 37 -3.92 -14.12 -17.67
C ARG A 37 -3.36 -12.80 -17.18
N ASP A 38 -2.13 -12.46 -17.59
CA ASP A 38 -1.44 -11.26 -17.15
C ASP A 38 -2.19 -9.99 -17.60
N ALA A 39 -2.71 -9.97 -18.83
CA ALA A 39 -3.55 -8.87 -19.33
C ALA A 39 -4.86 -8.73 -18.52
N TYR A 40 -5.50 -9.82 -18.11
CA TYR A 40 -6.67 -9.78 -17.24
C TYR A 40 -6.33 -9.24 -15.84
N ILE A 41 -5.16 -9.60 -15.27
CA ILE A 41 -4.70 -9.07 -14.00
C ILE A 41 -4.48 -7.56 -14.09
N GLU A 42 -3.75 -7.10 -15.11
CA GLU A 42 -3.51 -5.67 -15.33
C GLU A 42 -4.82 -4.89 -15.47
N LEU A 43 -5.77 -5.40 -16.24
CA LEU A 43 -7.09 -4.78 -16.39
C LEU A 43 -7.84 -4.71 -15.07
N GLY A 44 -7.82 -5.77 -14.28
CA GLY A 44 -8.46 -5.82 -12.97
C GLY A 44 -7.84 -4.83 -11.98
N ILE A 45 -6.51 -4.77 -11.92
CA ILE A 45 -5.77 -3.80 -11.09
C ILE A 45 -6.06 -2.36 -11.58
N GLY A 46 -6.18 -2.15 -12.89
CA GLY A 46 -6.55 -0.85 -13.46
C GLY A 46 -7.92 -0.37 -12.99
N TYR A 47 -8.92 -1.24 -12.96
CA TYR A 47 -10.24 -0.92 -12.41
C TYR A 47 -10.20 -0.68 -10.90
N LEU A 48 -9.43 -1.47 -10.15
CA LEU A 48 -9.28 -1.30 -8.71
C LEU A 48 -8.66 0.06 -8.37
N LYS A 49 -7.64 0.51 -9.10
CA LYS A 49 -7.06 1.85 -8.96
C LYS A 49 -8.05 2.99 -9.23
N GLN A 50 -9.08 2.75 -10.01
CA GLN A 50 -10.18 3.69 -10.27
C GLN A 50 -11.31 3.60 -9.24
N GLY A 51 -11.21 2.72 -8.24
CA GLY A 51 -12.26 2.45 -7.27
C GLY A 51 -13.44 1.62 -7.83
N ALA A 52 -13.32 1.09 -9.04
CA ALA A 52 -14.37 0.33 -9.73
C ALA A 52 -14.29 -1.17 -9.38
N THR A 53 -14.55 -1.52 -8.11
CA THR A 53 -14.38 -2.87 -7.56
C THR A 53 -15.19 -3.93 -8.31
N GLU A 54 -16.47 -3.66 -8.59
CA GLU A 54 -17.34 -4.58 -9.35
C GLU A 54 -16.78 -4.88 -10.75
N ARG A 55 -16.22 -3.87 -11.41
CA ARG A 55 -15.59 -4.04 -12.73
C ARG A 55 -14.27 -4.80 -12.65
N ALA A 56 -13.52 -4.65 -11.56
CA ALA A 56 -12.27 -5.35 -11.33
C ALA A 56 -12.46 -6.88 -11.19
N LYS A 57 -13.57 -7.31 -10.58
CA LYS A 57 -13.85 -8.75 -10.35
C LYS A 57 -13.92 -9.56 -11.64
N VAL A 58 -14.47 -8.98 -12.71
CA VAL A 58 -14.69 -9.71 -13.96
C VAL A 58 -13.37 -10.20 -14.58
N PRO A 59 -12.40 -9.31 -14.89
CA PRO A 59 -11.12 -9.76 -15.44
C PRO A 59 -10.31 -10.58 -14.43
N LEU A 60 -10.33 -10.27 -13.13
CA LEU A 60 -9.60 -11.05 -12.13
C LEU A 60 -10.11 -12.49 -12.01
N LYS A 61 -11.44 -12.71 -12.10
CA LYS A 61 -11.99 -14.06 -12.18
C LYS A 61 -11.52 -14.81 -13.43
N LYS A 62 -11.49 -14.14 -14.59
CA LYS A 62 -10.95 -14.74 -15.81
C LYS A 62 -9.48 -15.10 -15.69
N ALA A 63 -8.68 -14.30 -15.00
CA ALA A 63 -7.30 -14.64 -14.71
C ALA A 63 -7.20 -15.93 -13.86
N LEU A 64 -8.06 -16.07 -12.85
CA LEU A 64 -8.11 -17.27 -11.99
C LEU A 64 -8.73 -18.49 -12.68
N GLU A 65 -9.53 -18.34 -13.73
CA GLU A 65 -9.95 -19.45 -14.59
C GLU A 65 -8.76 -20.04 -15.36
N LEU A 66 -7.78 -19.20 -15.71
CA LEU A 66 -6.55 -19.63 -16.40
C LEU A 66 -5.48 -20.17 -15.42
N ASP A 67 -5.38 -19.59 -14.24
CA ASP A 67 -4.45 -20.00 -13.17
C ASP A 67 -5.09 -19.73 -11.79
N PRO A 68 -5.77 -20.71 -11.19
CA PRO A 68 -6.45 -20.58 -9.90
C PRO A 68 -5.54 -20.21 -8.73
N SER A 69 -4.25 -20.52 -8.84
CA SER A 69 -3.23 -20.28 -7.81
C SER A 69 -2.46 -18.97 -7.99
N ASN A 70 -2.75 -18.21 -9.05
CA ASN A 70 -2.02 -16.99 -9.36
C ASN A 70 -2.02 -16.01 -8.19
N ALA A 71 -0.82 -15.66 -7.72
CA ALA A 71 -0.62 -14.83 -6.54
C ALA A 71 -1.17 -13.40 -6.75
N ASP A 72 -0.88 -12.78 -7.90
CA ASP A 72 -1.29 -11.41 -8.19
C ASP A 72 -2.80 -11.27 -8.37
N ALA A 73 -3.44 -12.21 -9.07
CA ALA A 73 -4.89 -12.22 -9.24
C ALA A 73 -5.62 -12.41 -7.89
N ASN A 74 -5.14 -13.33 -7.05
CA ASN A 74 -5.70 -13.53 -5.72
C ASN A 74 -5.44 -12.29 -4.82
N ALA A 75 -4.24 -11.70 -4.83
CA ALA A 75 -3.95 -10.49 -4.07
C ALA A 75 -4.82 -9.30 -4.51
N ALA A 76 -5.05 -9.14 -5.81
CA ALA A 76 -5.93 -8.10 -6.32
C ALA A 76 -7.40 -8.31 -5.91
N LEU A 77 -7.91 -9.55 -5.92
CA LEU A 77 -9.25 -9.87 -5.41
C LEU A 77 -9.35 -9.64 -3.89
N ALA A 78 -8.28 -9.95 -3.13
CA ALA A 78 -8.25 -9.65 -1.71
C ALA A 78 -8.44 -8.14 -1.45
N LEU A 79 -7.76 -7.28 -2.21
CA LEU A 79 -7.94 -5.82 -2.13
C LEU A 79 -9.35 -5.36 -2.55
N VAL A 80 -9.95 -6.01 -3.56
CA VAL A 80 -11.35 -5.76 -3.96
C VAL A 80 -12.27 -6.03 -2.77
N PHE A 81 -12.18 -7.22 -2.18
CA PHE A 81 -13.05 -7.61 -1.06
C PHE A 81 -12.78 -6.80 0.22
N GLN A 82 -11.53 -6.41 0.48
CA GLN A 82 -11.21 -5.47 1.55
C GLN A 82 -11.94 -4.12 1.35
N THR A 83 -11.92 -3.58 0.12
CA THR A 83 -12.61 -2.32 -0.22
C THR A 83 -14.13 -2.45 -0.09
N GLU A 84 -14.69 -3.62 -0.37
CA GLU A 84 -16.12 -3.92 -0.25
C GLU A 84 -16.55 -4.31 1.17
N MET A 85 -15.63 -4.26 2.14
CA MET A 85 -15.86 -4.64 3.55
C MET A 85 -16.31 -6.10 3.71
N GLU A 86 -15.76 -7.00 2.89
CA GLU A 86 -15.96 -8.45 2.92
C GLU A 86 -14.70 -9.14 3.49
N PRO A 87 -14.45 -9.05 4.82
CA PRO A 87 -13.17 -9.43 5.40
C PRO A 87 -12.84 -10.92 5.27
N ASP A 88 -13.84 -11.79 5.31
CA ASP A 88 -13.61 -13.23 5.19
C ASP A 88 -13.13 -13.62 3.80
N LEU A 89 -13.70 -12.99 2.76
CA LEU A 89 -13.27 -13.19 1.38
C LEU A 89 -11.88 -12.60 1.14
N ALA A 90 -11.60 -11.43 1.71
CA ALA A 90 -10.27 -10.81 1.63
C ALA A 90 -9.21 -11.72 2.26
N ASP A 91 -9.44 -12.22 3.48
CA ASP A 91 -8.54 -13.14 4.19
C ASP A 91 -8.28 -14.42 3.38
N GLN A 92 -9.35 -15.01 2.82
CA GLN A 92 -9.24 -16.21 1.99
C GLN A 92 -8.35 -15.98 0.77
N HIS A 93 -8.55 -14.87 0.07
CA HIS A 93 -7.78 -14.55 -1.13
C HIS A 93 -6.34 -14.16 -0.81
N TYR A 94 -6.06 -13.45 0.29
CA TYR A 94 -4.69 -13.22 0.74
C TYR A 94 -3.95 -14.53 1.04
N ARG A 95 -4.59 -15.48 1.73
CA ARG A 95 -3.99 -16.80 2.00
C ARG A 95 -3.71 -17.57 0.72
N LYS A 96 -4.62 -17.53 -0.26
CA LYS A 96 -4.40 -18.16 -1.57
C LYS A 96 -3.23 -17.50 -2.30
N ALA A 97 -3.13 -16.17 -2.26
CA ALA A 97 -2.04 -15.44 -2.90
C ALA A 97 -0.66 -15.85 -2.35
N LEU A 98 -0.57 -16.17 -1.06
CA LEU A 98 0.65 -16.60 -0.39
C LEU A 98 0.87 -18.12 -0.37
N SER A 99 -0.03 -18.90 -0.98
CA SER A 99 0.09 -20.37 -0.95
C SER A 99 1.24 -20.92 -1.80
N SER A 100 1.71 -20.16 -2.77
CA SER A 100 2.80 -20.53 -3.69
C SER A 100 4.15 -19.90 -3.38
N GLY A 101 4.22 -19.06 -2.35
CA GLY A 101 5.46 -18.38 -1.93
C GLY A 101 5.22 -17.06 -1.25
N ASP A 102 6.26 -16.57 -0.59
CA ASP A 102 6.25 -15.31 0.12
C ASP A 102 6.64 -14.15 -0.81
N ASP A 103 5.67 -13.34 -1.18
CA ASP A 103 5.87 -12.05 -1.87
C ASP A 103 5.75 -10.94 -0.84
N ALA A 104 6.83 -10.17 -0.65
CA ALA A 104 6.88 -9.10 0.37
C ALA A 104 5.79 -8.05 0.21
N ARG A 105 5.38 -7.72 -1.01
CA ARG A 105 4.29 -6.80 -1.31
C ARG A 105 2.94 -7.37 -0.86
N ILE A 106 2.70 -8.65 -1.14
CA ILE A 106 1.46 -9.33 -0.73
C ILE A 106 1.43 -9.50 0.80
N LEU A 107 2.54 -9.90 1.40
CA LEU A 107 2.69 -9.99 2.86
C LEU A 107 2.44 -8.64 3.54
N ASN A 108 2.99 -7.55 3.01
CA ASN A 108 2.74 -6.21 3.54
C ASN A 108 1.27 -5.79 3.42
N ASN A 109 0.63 -6.05 2.28
CA ASN A 109 -0.79 -5.75 2.09
C ASN A 109 -1.67 -6.59 3.03
N TYR A 110 -1.38 -7.87 3.16
CA TYR A 110 -2.11 -8.75 4.08
C TYR A 110 -1.89 -8.34 5.55
N GLY A 111 -0.67 -7.94 5.92
CA GLY A 111 -0.39 -7.37 7.24
C GLY A 111 -1.21 -6.12 7.52
N THR A 112 -1.33 -5.22 6.54
CA THR A 112 -2.15 -4.00 6.64
C THR A 112 -3.63 -4.35 6.84
N PHE A 113 -4.16 -5.27 6.05
CA PHE A 113 -5.53 -5.77 6.22
C PHE A 113 -5.75 -6.34 7.64
N LEU A 114 -4.86 -7.20 8.12
CA LEU A 114 -4.96 -7.79 9.46
C LEU A 114 -4.88 -6.73 10.57
N TYR A 115 -4.05 -5.71 10.39
CA TYR A 115 -3.97 -4.57 11.30
C TYR A 115 -5.31 -3.80 11.37
N GLU A 116 -5.94 -3.53 10.24
CA GLU A 116 -7.25 -2.88 10.15
C GLU A 116 -8.36 -3.71 10.81
N GLN A 117 -8.24 -5.04 10.75
CA GLN A 117 -9.15 -5.97 11.45
C GLN A 117 -8.85 -6.10 12.96
N GLY A 118 -7.86 -5.37 13.51
CA GLY A 118 -7.46 -5.47 14.91
C GLY A 118 -6.67 -6.74 15.26
N ARG A 119 -6.30 -7.56 14.27
CA ARG A 119 -5.52 -8.80 14.41
C ARG A 119 -4.02 -8.49 14.49
N TYR A 120 -3.62 -7.70 15.47
CA TYR A 120 -2.28 -7.11 15.53
C TYR A 120 -1.15 -8.14 15.58
N LYS A 121 -1.31 -9.26 16.29
CA LYS A 121 -0.28 -10.32 16.34
C LYS A 121 -0.07 -10.97 14.96
N ASP A 122 -1.16 -11.23 14.25
CA ASP A 122 -1.09 -11.81 12.90
C ASP A 122 -0.50 -10.80 11.90
N ALA A 123 -0.91 -9.53 12.00
CA ALA A 123 -0.36 -8.44 11.19
C ALA A 123 1.16 -8.31 11.39
N TYR A 124 1.60 -8.31 12.65
CA TYR A 124 3.01 -8.22 12.99
C TYR A 124 3.82 -9.36 12.36
N ALA A 125 3.31 -10.60 12.44
CA ALA A 125 3.97 -11.76 11.82
C ALA A 125 4.10 -11.61 10.29
N ARG A 126 3.06 -11.10 9.59
CA ARG A 126 3.13 -10.87 8.14
C ARG A 126 4.11 -9.75 7.79
N PHE A 127 4.11 -8.66 8.53
CA PHE A 127 5.10 -7.60 8.33
C PHE A 127 6.54 -8.07 8.61
N GLN A 128 6.76 -8.93 9.61
CA GLN A 128 8.08 -9.53 9.83
C GLN A 128 8.56 -10.33 8.63
N GLN A 129 7.71 -11.20 8.08
CA GLN A 129 8.02 -11.96 6.86
C GLN A 129 8.32 -11.03 5.68
N ALA A 130 7.52 -9.98 5.47
CA ALA A 130 7.78 -8.99 4.43
C ALA A 130 9.12 -8.25 4.62
N ALA A 131 9.54 -8.01 5.87
CA ALA A 131 10.80 -7.32 6.20
C ALA A 131 12.04 -8.17 5.93
N GLU A 132 11.91 -9.49 5.75
CA GLU A 132 13.01 -10.40 5.43
C GLU A 132 13.55 -10.18 4.01
N ASP A 133 12.69 -9.76 3.07
CA ASP A 133 13.15 -9.39 1.73
C ASP A 133 13.93 -8.07 1.75
N ASN A 134 15.25 -8.18 1.71
CA ASN A 134 16.15 -7.04 1.72
C ASN A 134 16.11 -6.19 0.45
N LEU A 135 15.55 -6.71 -0.63
CA LEU A 135 15.44 -6.05 -1.93
C LEU A 135 14.07 -5.40 -2.13
N TYR A 136 13.13 -5.62 -1.21
CA TYR A 136 11.79 -5.02 -1.34
C TYR A 136 11.87 -3.48 -1.26
N PRO A 137 11.44 -2.75 -2.31
CA PRO A 137 11.60 -1.29 -2.38
C PRO A 137 10.89 -0.54 -1.24
N GLU A 138 9.73 -1.05 -0.79
CA GLU A 138 8.92 -0.44 0.27
C GLU A 138 9.28 -0.95 1.68
N ARG A 139 10.45 -1.52 1.85
CA ARG A 139 10.88 -2.11 3.13
C ARG A 139 10.88 -1.13 4.30
N SER A 140 11.13 0.16 4.04
CA SER A 140 11.02 1.20 5.05
C SER A 140 9.59 1.34 5.59
N ARG A 141 8.57 1.22 4.71
CA ARG A 141 7.16 1.22 5.09
C ARG A 141 6.78 -0.03 5.89
N VAL A 142 7.36 -1.19 5.56
CA VAL A 142 7.15 -2.40 6.36
C VAL A 142 7.61 -2.19 7.80
N PHE A 143 8.78 -1.58 8.02
CA PHE A 143 9.26 -1.26 9.37
C PHE A 143 8.38 -0.19 10.06
N GLU A 144 7.83 0.76 9.33
CA GLU A 144 6.84 1.71 9.85
C GLU A 144 5.58 0.96 10.34
N ASN A 145 5.04 0.04 9.53
CA ASN A 145 3.89 -0.79 9.89
C ASN A 145 4.18 -1.70 11.10
N LEU A 146 5.38 -2.27 11.20
CA LEU A 146 5.83 -3.02 12.38
C LEU A 146 5.82 -2.13 13.63
N GLY A 147 6.32 -0.91 13.53
CA GLY A 147 6.31 0.06 14.63
C GLY A 147 4.90 0.41 15.08
N LEU A 148 3.99 0.72 14.16
CA LEU A 148 2.59 0.99 14.45
C LEU A 148 1.89 -0.21 15.11
N THR A 149 2.18 -1.41 14.60
CA THR A 149 1.60 -2.63 15.14
C THR A 149 2.10 -2.91 16.55
N ALA A 150 3.40 -2.67 16.82
CA ALA A 150 3.98 -2.79 18.16
C ALA A 150 3.33 -1.80 19.15
N LEU A 151 3.02 -0.55 18.73
CA LEU A 151 2.24 0.38 19.55
C LEU A 151 0.87 -0.15 19.90
N LYS A 152 0.16 -0.77 18.95
CA LYS A 152 -1.15 -1.41 19.21
C LYS A 152 -1.04 -2.63 20.14
N MET A 153 0.12 -3.25 20.21
CA MET A 153 0.45 -4.32 21.14
C MET A 153 0.97 -3.82 22.50
N ASN A 154 0.99 -2.48 22.71
CA ASN A 154 1.51 -1.80 23.89
C ASN A 154 3.03 -2.01 24.13
N ASP A 155 3.79 -2.29 23.08
CA ASP A 155 5.25 -2.43 23.15
C ASP A 155 5.94 -1.21 22.52
N GLN A 156 6.09 -0.15 23.32
CA GLN A 156 6.72 1.11 22.88
C GLN A 156 8.21 0.93 22.56
N ALA A 157 8.91 0.06 23.30
CA ALA A 157 10.34 -0.17 23.07
C ALA A 157 10.57 -0.82 21.70
N LEU A 158 9.77 -1.82 21.37
CA LEU A 158 9.79 -2.49 20.08
C LEU A 158 9.37 -1.53 18.94
N ALA A 159 8.36 -0.70 19.17
CA ALA A 159 7.91 0.31 18.22
C ALA A 159 9.05 1.28 17.85
N LYS A 160 9.77 1.81 18.86
CA LYS A 160 10.94 2.69 18.63
C LYS A 160 12.00 2.03 17.77
N GLN A 161 12.33 0.75 18.04
CA GLN A 161 13.30 0.01 17.23
C GLN A 161 12.90 -0.07 15.76
N HIS A 162 11.61 -0.34 15.50
CA HIS A 162 11.10 -0.43 14.14
C HIS A 162 11.04 0.93 13.44
N PHE A 163 10.56 1.98 14.10
CA PHE A 163 10.57 3.34 13.52
C PHE A 163 11.98 3.84 13.24
N ASP A 164 12.92 3.57 14.13
CA ASP A 164 14.33 3.90 13.91
C ASP A 164 14.90 3.15 12.69
N LYS A 165 14.54 1.87 12.51
CA LYS A 165 14.91 1.12 11.32
C LYS A 165 14.27 1.69 10.06
N ALA A 166 12.98 2.07 10.12
CA ALA A 166 12.28 2.72 9.01
C ALA A 166 13.00 4.01 8.60
N LEU A 167 13.36 4.87 9.56
CA LEU A 167 14.05 6.13 9.33
C LEU A 167 15.50 5.99 8.86
N ARG A 168 16.17 4.89 9.20
CA ARG A 168 17.49 4.55 8.63
C ARG A 168 17.38 4.16 7.15
N LEU A 169 16.32 3.45 6.76
CA LEU A 169 16.08 3.07 5.36
C LEU A 169 15.57 4.23 4.53
N ASN A 170 14.65 5.02 5.07
CA ASN A 170 14.13 6.22 4.42
C ASN A 170 13.88 7.32 5.46
N ARG A 171 14.72 8.38 5.42
CA ARG A 171 14.67 9.50 6.35
C ARG A 171 13.40 10.35 6.23
N GLN A 172 12.62 10.17 5.16
CA GLN A 172 11.42 10.93 4.84
C GLN A 172 10.14 10.08 5.02
N GLN A 173 10.05 9.34 6.12
CA GLN A 173 8.84 8.61 6.52
C GLN A 173 8.05 9.47 7.51
N PRO A 174 6.97 10.15 7.07
CA PRO A 174 6.30 11.15 7.92
C PRO A 174 5.71 10.55 9.19
N LEU A 175 5.12 9.36 9.06
CA LEU A 175 4.45 8.70 10.18
C LEU A 175 5.47 8.24 11.22
N ALA A 176 6.58 7.62 10.79
CA ALA A 176 7.66 7.24 11.70
C ALA A 176 8.28 8.45 12.41
N LEU A 177 8.43 9.59 11.73
CA LEU A 177 8.91 10.83 12.34
C LEU A 177 7.95 11.34 13.42
N LEU A 178 6.65 11.37 13.13
CA LEU A 178 5.64 11.83 14.09
C LEU A 178 5.54 10.90 15.31
N GLU A 179 5.58 9.59 15.10
CA GLU A 179 5.56 8.62 16.19
C GLU A 179 6.83 8.70 17.05
N MET A 180 8.01 8.85 16.44
CA MET A 180 9.26 9.04 17.20
C MET A 180 9.27 10.37 17.96
N ALA A 181 8.70 11.43 17.40
CA ALA A 181 8.52 12.70 18.11
C ALA A 181 7.63 12.53 19.35
N GLN A 182 6.49 11.85 19.20
CA GLN A 182 5.56 11.61 20.30
C GLN A 182 6.19 10.73 21.38
N LEU A 183 6.78 9.58 21.01
CA LEU A 183 7.43 8.66 21.97
C LEU A 183 8.57 9.35 22.73
N SER A 184 9.39 10.15 22.02
CA SER A 184 10.45 10.94 22.67
C SER A 184 9.89 12.00 23.61
N PHE A 185 8.78 12.65 23.26
CA PHE A 185 8.11 13.61 24.12
C PHE A 185 7.57 12.96 25.41
N ASP A 186 6.92 11.81 25.28
CA ASP A 186 6.35 11.06 26.40
C ASP A 186 7.43 10.57 27.37
N GLU A 187 8.61 10.25 26.84
CA GLU A 187 9.82 9.92 27.63
C GLU A 187 10.56 11.15 28.18
N LYS A 188 10.03 12.37 27.98
CA LYS A 188 10.64 13.64 28.37
C LYS A 188 12.00 13.92 27.68
N GLN A 189 12.25 13.29 26.56
CA GLN A 189 13.41 13.53 25.71
C GLN A 189 13.07 14.65 24.70
N TYR A 190 12.92 15.88 25.21
CA TYR A 190 12.32 16.97 24.43
C TYR A 190 13.19 17.43 23.24
N VAL A 191 14.52 17.36 23.35
CA VAL A 191 15.41 17.76 22.24
C VAL A 191 15.28 16.79 21.06
N PRO A 192 15.39 15.46 21.21
CA PRO A 192 15.07 14.51 20.13
C PRO A 192 13.62 14.64 19.62
N ALA A 193 12.65 14.85 20.52
CA ALA A 193 11.24 15.00 20.13
C ALA A 193 11.07 16.19 19.16
N ARG A 194 11.72 17.34 19.46
CA ARG A 194 11.71 18.51 18.59
C ARG A 194 12.37 18.26 17.25
N ASP A 195 13.52 17.58 17.21
CA ASP A 195 14.21 17.25 15.94
C ASP A 195 13.31 16.41 15.02
N TYR A 196 12.69 15.33 15.55
CA TYR A 196 11.77 14.52 14.79
C TYR A 196 10.54 15.30 14.31
N TYR A 197 9.98 16.14 15.18
CA TYR A 197 8.82 16.97 14.86
C TYR A 197 9.14 17.97 13.75
N GLU A 198 10.26 18.68 13.82
CA GLU A 198 10.68 19.65 12.81
C GLU A 198 10.95 18.98 11.45
N ARG A 199 11.50 17.77 11.46
CA ARG A 199 11.67 16.97 10.24
C ARG A 199 10.33 16.55 9.66
N PHE A 200 9.38 16.16 10.50
CA PHE A 200 8.01 15.85 10.06
C PHE A 200 7.35 17.05 9.39
N THR A 201 7.38 18.22 10.01
CA THR A 201 6.69 19.44 9.51
C THR A 201 7.23 19.93 8.16
N LYS A 202 8.47 19.56 7.79
CA LYS A 202 9.09 19.90 6.50
C LYS A 202 8.57 19.04 5.34
N ILE A 203 8.00 17.86 5.61
CA ILE A 203 7.68 16.85 4.58
C ILE A 203 6.21 16.46 4.55
N ALA A 204 5.43 16.81 5.57
CA ALA A 204 4.03 16.44 5.67
C ALA A 204 3.16 17.57 6.21
N PRO A 205 1.89 17.65 5.79
CA PRO A 205 0.92 18.58 6.37
C PRO A 205 0.64 18.21 7.83
N GLN A 206 0.39 19.25 8.63
CA GLN A 206 0.02 19.06 10.02
C GLN A 206 -1.44 18.61 10.16
N ASN A 207 -1.68 17.76 11.16
CA ASN A 207 -3.00 17.28 11.59
C ASN A 207 -3.22 17.65 13.07
N ALA A 208 -4.39 17.33 13.62
CA ALA A 208 -4.71 17.67 15.01
C ALA A 208 -3.65 17.18 16.01
N ARG A 209 -3.20 15.92 15.86
CA ARG A 209 -2.20 15.31 16.73
C ARG A 209 -0.84 16.02 16.64
N SER A 210 -0.37 16.31 15.43
CA SER A 210 0.91 16.99 15.24
C SER A 210 0.87 18.46 15.72
N LEU A 211 -0.28 19.15 15.56
CA LEU A 211 -0.46 20.52 16.09
C LEU A 211 -0.42 20.53 17.62
N LEU A 212 -1.08 19.57 18.27
CA LEU A 212 -1.02 19.44 19.74
C LEU A 212 0.41 19.17 20.22
N LEU A 213 1.10 18.21 19.61
CA LEU A 213 2.48 17.89 19.96
C LEU A 213 3.40 19.10 19.77
N GLY A 214 3.25 19.82 18.65
CA GLY A 214 4.01 21.03 18.39
C GLY A 214 3.77 22.14 19.42
N ALA A 215 2.51 22.37 19.81
CA ALA A 215 2.16 23.35 20.84
C ALA A 215 2.80 22.99 22.19
N ARG A 216 2.77 21.72 22.57
CA ARG A 216 3.42 21.20 23.80
C ARG A 216 4.94 21.37 23.76
N LEU A 217 5.56 21.02 22.63
CA LEU A 217 7.01 21.23 22.44
C LEU A 217 7.37 22.70 22.54
N ALA A 218 6.62 23.58 21.88
CA ALA A 218 6.83 25.02 21.98
C ALA A 218 6.73 25.54 23.43
N THR A 219 5.76 25.05 24.19
CA THR A 219 5.62 25.35 25.64
C THR A 219 6.84 24.88 26.44
N VAL A 220 7.32 23.67 26.20
CA VAL A 220 8.52 23.11 26.88
C VAL A 220 9.77 23.95 26.61
N PHE A 221 9.89 24.52 25.41
CA PHE A 221 11.03 25.37 25.04
C PHE A 221 10.78 26.87 25.26
N ASP A 222 9.71 27.25 25.98
CA ASP A 222 9.29 28.65 26.30
C ASP A 222 9.06 29.52 25.04
N ASP A 223 8.72 28.90 23.91
CA ASP A 223 8.31 29.60 22.68
C ASP A 223 6.80 29.85 22.70
N ARG A 224 6.41 30.90 23.42
CA ARG A 224 4.99 31.25 23.65
C ARG A 224 4.26 31.63 22.37
N ASP A 225 4.94 32.30 21.45
CA ASP A 225 4.33 32.75 20.19
C ASP A 225 4.01 31.52 19.29
N GLN A 226 4.93 30.58 19.20
CA GLN A 226 4.71 29.34 18.46
C GLN A 226 3.63 28.49 19.13
N ALA A 227 3.65 28.37 20.46
CA ALA A 227 2.62 27.60 21.19
C ALA A 227 1.22 28.17 20.94
N ALA A 228 1.05 29.49 21.06
CA ALA A 228 -0.22 30.18 20.80
C ALA A 228 -0.66 30.04 19.33
N SER A 229 0.28 30.18 18.38
CA SER A 229 0.00 30.04 16.95
C SER A 229 -0.51 28.62 16.60
N LEU A 230 0.16 27.57 17.11
CA LEU A 230 -0.24 26.17 16.88
C LEU A 230 -1.57 25.83 17.57
N GLY A 231 -1.79 26.35 18.78
CA GLY A 231 -3.07 26.22 19.48
C GLY A 231 -4.22 26.89 18.73
N LEU A 232 -3.99 28.07 18.15
CA LEU A 232 -4.98 28.76 17.32
C LEU A 232 -5.29 27.96 16.03
N GLN A 233 -4.29 27.38 15.39
CA GLN A 233 -4.48 26.50 14.23
C GLN A 233 -5.30 25.26 14.62
N LEU A 234 -4.98 24.62 15.75
CA LEU A 234 -5.70 23.47 16.26
C LEU A 234 -7.18 23.82 16.51
N LYS A 235 -7.45 24.95 17.19
CA LYS A 235 -8.80 25.46 17.41
C LYS A 235 -9.57 25.71 16.11
N ARG A 236 -8.91 26.33 15.12
CA ARG A 236 -9.54 26.72 13.86
C ARG A 236 -9.82 25.54 12.94
N LEU A 237 -8.88 24.62 12.82
CA LEU A 237 -8.92 23.54 11.84
C LEU A 237 -9.57 22.27 12.41
N TYR A 238 -9.47 22.05 13.72
CA TYR A 238 -9.89 20.81 14.38
C TYR A 238 -10.67 21.05 15.70
N PRO A 239 -11.69 21.92 15.72
CA PRO A 239 -12.35 22.37 16.95
C PRO A 239 -13.10 21.28 17.72
N GLY A 240 -13.46 20.17 17.06
CA GLY A 240 -14.22 19.07 17.67
C GLY A 240 -13.38 17.84 18.05
N THR A 241 -12.06 17.92 17.94
CA THR A 241 -11.20 16.76 18.17
C THR A 241 -10.79 16.58 19.62
N PRO A 242 -10.48 15.36 20.06
CA PRO A 242 -9.91 15.09 21.38
C PRO A 242 -8.64 15.88 21.66
N GLU A 243 -7.81 16.08 20.63
CA GLU A 243 -6.57 16.85 20.73
C GLU A 243 -6.83 18.33 21.07
N TYR A 244 -7.88 18.91 20.52
CA TYR A 244 -8.23 20.29 20.90
C TYR A 244 -8.78 20.37 22.32
N GLN A 245 -9.61 19.43 22.73
CA GLN A 245 -10.09 19.34 24.13
C GLN A 245 -8.92 19.18 25.11
N GLN A 246 -7.95 18.34 24.76
CA GLN A 246 -6.75 18.15 25.54
C GLN A 246 -5.92 19.42 25.63
N TYR A 247 -5.70 20.12 24.50
CA TYR A 247 -5.02 21.40 24.47
C TYR A 247 -5.69 22.42 25.41
N GLN A 248 -7.03 22.51 25.41
CA GLN A 248 -7.77 23.40 26.29
C GLN A 248 -7.59 23.08 27.78
N SER A 249 -7.49 21.79 28.11
CA SER A 249 -7.30 21.37 29.50
C SER A 249 -5.90 21.63 30.07
N GLU A 250 -4.94 21.91 29.17
CA GLU A 250 -3.53 22.17 29.51
C GLU A 250 -3.20 23.66 29.59
N GLN A 251 -4.17 24.57 29.28
CA GLN A 251 -4.01 26.01 29.38
C GLN A 251 -4.36 26.53 30.77
#